data_1b06a5ce53aa9b4225e39f45630ab808
#
_entry.id   1b06a5ce53aa9b4225e39f45630ab808
#
_cell.length_a   1.000
_cell.length_b   1.000
_cell.length_c   1.000
_cell.angle_alpha   90.00
_cell.angle_beta   90.00
_cell.angle_gamma   90.00
#
_symmetry.space_group_name_H-M   'P 1'
#
loop_
_entity.id
_entity.type
_entity.pdbx_description
1 polymer ?
#
loop_
_entity_poly.entity_id
_entity_poly.type
_entity_poly.pdbx_seq_one_letter_code
_entity_poly.pdbx_strand_id
1 'polypeptide(L)'
;MALLPQIRGPQDVQALAPTQLPALAQEIRERLIAVTAKNGGHVGPNLGVVELSIALHRVFNTPQDKFVFDVAHQGYVHKLLTGRNGADFDGIRTTGGLSGFLNREESLHDVFGAGHAGTALSAAVGLANARDRLGEDAHVVALIGDAALTCGVT
;
A
#
# COMPACT_ATOMS: atom_id res chain seq x y z
N MET A 1 -20.53 -13.10 4.24
CA MET A 1 -20.51 -11.93 3.31
C MET A 1 -19.06 -11.56 3.10
N ALA A 2 -18.63 -11.29 1.87
CA ALA A 2 -17.25 -10.92 1.58
C ALA A 2 -16.89 -9.59 2.26
N LEU A 3 -15.67 -9.49 2.79
CA LEU A 3 -15.17 -8.34 3.55
C LEU A 3 -14.52 -7.30 2.63
N LEU A 4 -13.66 -7.73 1.71
CA LEU A 4 -12.87 -6.83 0.87
C LEU A 4 -13.72 -5.82 0.08
N PRO A 5 -14.87 -6.18 -0.52
CA PRO A 5 -15.71 -5.20 -1.22
C PRO A 5 -16.35 -4.14 -0.31
N GLN A 6 -16.32 -4.33 1.02
CA GLN A 6 -16.84 -3.39 1.98
C GLN A 6 -15.78 -2.38 2.46
N ILE A 7 -14.50 -2.63 2.17
CA ILE A 7 -13.40 -1.74 2.55
C ILE A 7 -13.37 -0.55 1.58
N ARG A 8 -13.76 0.61 2.06
CA ARG A 8 -13.72 1.90 1.33
C ARG A 8 -12.53 2.76 1.77
N GLY A 9 -11.91 2.40 2.88
CA GLY A 9 -10.75 3.08 3.41
C GLY A 9 -10.17 2.40 4.65
N PRO A 10 -9.06 2.92 5.19
CA PRO A 10 -8.40 2.33 6.37
C PRO A 10 -9.30 2.20 7.59
N GLN A 11 -10.26 3.09 7.78
CA GLN A 11 -11.19 3.06 8.90
C GLN A 11 -12.05 1.79 8.91
N ASP A 12 -12.42 1.29 7.72
CA ASP A 12 -13.18 0.04 7.61
C ASP A 12 -12.31 -1.15 8.05
N VAL A 13 -11.00 -1.13 7.74
CA VAL A 13 -10.04 -2.14 8.21
C VAL A 13 -9.90 -2.10 9.73
N GLN A 14 -9.83 -0.89 10.30
CA GLN A 14 -9.73 -0.68 11.75
C GLN A 14 -10.98 -1.17 12.49
N ALA A 15 -12.16 -1.07 11.89
CA ALA A 15 -13.43 -1.49 12.47
C ALA A 15 -13.63 -3.02 12.50
N LEU A 16 -12.85 -3.79 11.71
CA LEU A 16 -12.99 -5.25 11.68
C LEU A 16 -12.59 -5.89 13.01
N ALA A 17 -13.34 -6.91 13.44
CA ALA A 17 -12.92 -7.73 14.55
C ALA A 17 -11.62 -8.52 14.20
N PRO A 18 -10.71 -8.77 15.18
CA PRO A 18 -9.48 -9.53 14.91
C PRO A 18 -9.73 -10.90 14.26
N THR A 19 -10.85 -11.54 14.57
CA THR A 19 -11.26 -12.83 14.00
C THR A 19 -11.61 -12.77 12.51
N GLN A 20 -11.86 -11.58 11.96
CA GLN A 20 -12.18 -11.37 10.55
C GLN A 20 -10.93 -11.15 9.68
N LEU A 21 -9.79 -10.81 10.30
CA LEU A 21 -8.57 -10.47 9.55
C LEU A 21 -8.01 -11.61 8.70
N PRO A 22 -8.03 -12.89 9.16
CA PRO A 22 -7.60 -14.00 8.31
C PRO A 22 -8.48 -14.16 7.06
N ALA A 23 -9.78 -13.94 7.17
CA ALA A 23 -10.70 -13.99 6.04
C ALA A 23 -10.42 -12.84 5.05
N LEU A 24 -10.21 -11.61 5.54
CA LEU A 24 -9.82 -10.48 4.70
C LEU A 24 -8.49 -10.76 3.97
N ALA A 25 -7.50 -11.30 4.68
CA ALA A 25 -6.21 -11.65 4.07
C ALA A 25 -6.36 -12.67 2.95
N GLN A 26 -7.22 -13.67 3.12
CA GLN A 26 -7.50 -14.66 2.10
C GLN A 26 -8.21 -14.05 0.87
N GLU A 27 -9.21 -13.20 1.08
CA GLU A 27 -9.92 -12.50 0.00
C GLU A 27 -8.96 -11.59 -0.80
N ILE A 28 -8.04 -10.90 -0.12
CA ILE A 28 -6.98 -10.10 -0.76
C ILE A 28 -6.09 -10.97 -1.64
N ARG A 29 -5.63 -12.13 -1.15
CA ARG A 29 -4.80 -13.05 -1.93
C ARG A 29 -5.51 -13.55 -3.18
N GLU A 30 -6.75 -13.97 -3.04
CA GLU A 30 -7.57 -14.44 -4.17
C GLU A 30 -7.74 -13.34 -5.22
N ARG A 31 -8.00 -12.11 -4.77
CA ARG A 31 -8.13 -10.95 -5.64
C ARG A 31 -6.81 -10.63 -6.37
N LEU A 32 -5.68 -10.64 -5.67
CA LEU A 32 -4.37 -10.42 -6.25
C LEU A 32 -4.05 -11.46 -7.33
N ILE A 33 -4.23 -12.74 -7.01
CA ILE A 33 -3.95 -13.84 -7.95
C ILE A 33 -4.83 -13.71 -9.19
N ALA A 34 -6.14 -13.50 -9.03
CA ALA A 34 -7.07 -13.40 -10.15
C ALA A 34 -6.73 -12.25 -11.11
N VAL A 35 -6.43 -11.07 -10.56
CA VAL A 35 -6.15 -9.88 -11.39
C VAL A 35 -4.76 -9.97 -12.03
N THR A 36 -3.74 -10.41 -11.29
CA THR A 36 -2.39 -10.51 -11.84
C THR A 36 -2.24 -11.67 -12.84
N ALA A 37 -3.03 -12.74 -12.72
CA ALA A 37 -3.08 -13.79 -13.73
C ALA A 37 -3.58 -13.27 -15.09
N LYS A 38 -4.46 -12.27 -15.07
CA LYS A 38 -5.02 -11.64 -16.28
C LYS A 38 -4.11 -10.55 -16.85
N ASN A 39 -3.62 -9.65 -16.00
CA ASN A 39 -2.97 -8.40 -16.41
C ASN A 39 -1.44 -8.46 -16.29
N GLY A 40 -0.90 -9.52 -15.70
CA GLY A 40 0.48 -9.54 -15.23
C GLY A 40 0.66 -8.67 -13.97
N GLY A 41 1.87 -8.65 -13.42
CA GLY A 41 2.19 -7.79 -12.29
C GLY A 41 3.05 -8.46 -11.23
N HIS A 42 3.16 -7.80 -10.08
CA HIS A 42 4.04 -8.18 -8.99
C HIS A 42 3.31 -9.10 -7.98
N VAL A 43 3.22 -10.40 -8.28
CA VAL A 43 2.47 -11.37 -7.46
C VAL A 43 3.18 -11.60 -6.11
N GLY A 44 4.40 -12.15 -6.15
CA GLY A 44 5.15 -12.56 -4.95
C GLY A 44 5.31 -11.44 -3.91
N PRO A 45 5.81 -10.25 -4.30
CA PRO A 45 5.97 -9.14 -3.37
C PRO A 45 4.67 -8.70 -2.69
N ASN A 46 3.53 -8.78 -3.39
CA ASN A 46 2.24 -8.42 -2.81
C ASN A 46 1.67 -9.51 -1.90
N LEU A 47 1.80 -10.78 -2.27
CA LEU A 47 1.37 -11.89 -1.42
C LEU A 47 2.13 -11.93 -0.09
N GLY A 48 3.44 -11.57 -0.12
CA GLY A 48 4.30 -11.54 1.07
C GLY A 48 4.00 -10.42 2.07
N VAL A 49 3.27 -9.38 1.66
CA VAL A 49 2.98 -8.22 2.54
C VAL A 49 1.50 -8.07 2.90
N VAL A 50 0.68 -9.08 2.68
CA VAL A 50 -0.77 -9.00 2.94
C VAL A 50 -1.03 -8.69 4.42
N GLU A 51 -0.54 -9.53 5.33
CA GLU A 51 -0.73 -9.36 6.77
C GLU A 51 -0.06 -8.08 7.28
N LEU A 52 1.15 -7.79 6.80
CA LEU A 52 1.86 -6.57 7.16
C LEU A 52 1.05 -5.33 6.76
N SER A 53 0.51 -5.29 5.55
CA SER A 53 -0.32 -4.17 5.09
C SER A 53 -1.60 -4.04 5.91
N ILE A 54 -2.28 -5.15 6.22
CA ILE A 54 -3.45 -5.13 7.10
C ILE A 54 -3.07 -4.57 8.47
N ALA A 55 -1.97 -5.03 9.07
CA ALA A 55 -1.49 -4.56 10.37
C ALA A 55 -1.19 -3.05 10.37
N LEU A 56 -0.50 -2.57 9.34
CA LEU A 56 -0.21 -1.14 9.19
C LEU A 56 -1.49 -0.30 9.13
N HIS A 57 -2.50 -0.71 8.35
CA HIS A 57 -3.77 0.01 8.23
C HIS A 57 -4.66 -0.12 9.47
N ARG A 58 -4.38 -1.08 10.36
CA ARG A 58 -5.04 -1.17 11.66
C ARG A 58 -4.45 -0.26 12.72
N VAL A 59 -3.17 0.05 12.62
CA VAL A 59 -2.43 0.80 13.65
C VAL A 59 -2.32 2.27 13.29
N PHE A 60 -2.08 2.59 12.02
CA PHE A 60 -1.80 3.93 11.55
C PHE A 60 -2.96 4.54 10.76
N ASN A 61 -3.07 5.85 10.77
CA ASN A 61 -4.17 6.62 10.18
C ASN A 61 -3.71 7.31 8.87
N THR A 62 -3.53 6.54 7.80
CA THR A 62 -3.25 7.16 6.49
C THR A 62 -4.52 7.84 5.94
N PRO A 63 -4.46 9.03 5.30
CA PRO A 63 -3.25 9.71 4.80
C PRO A 63 -2.54 10.64 5.79
N GLN A 64 -2.99 10.76 7.04
CA GLN A 64 -2.31 11.57 8.05
C GLN A 64 -0.92 10.97 8.32
N ASP A 65 -0.87 9.70 8.73
CA ASP A 65 0.37 8.95 8.76
C ASP A 65 0.84 8.63 7.33
N LYS A 66 2.13 8.71 7.08
CA LYS A 66 2.72 8.61 5.74
C LYS A 66 3.33 7.23 5.53
N PHE A 67 2.81 6.48 4.56
CA PHE A 67 3.41 5.21 4.14
C PHE A 67 4.25 5.42 2.89
N VAL A 68 5.54 5.19 2.99
CA VAL A 68 6.51 5.31 1.89
C VAL A 68 6.98 3.92 1.49
N PHE A 69 6.56 3.46 0.32
CA PHE A 69 6.93 2.15 -0.18
C PHE A 69 8.12 2.27 -1.13
N ASP A 70 9.17 1.49 -0.89
CA ASP A 70 10.30 1.44 -1.81
C ASP A 70 9.92 0.71 -3.09
N VAL A 71 10.26 1.27 -4.25
CA VAL A 71 9.76 0.85 -5.56
C VAL A 71 8.22 0.92 -5.66
N ALA A 72 7.51 0.56 -4.60
CA ALA A 72 6.05 0.43 -4.47
C ALA A 72 5.42 -0.64 -5.39
N HIS A 73 6.20 -1.61 -5.83
CA HIS A 73 5.71 -2.79 -6.54
C HIS A 73 4.90 -3.73 -5.63
N GLN A 74 5.08 -3.65 -4.32
CA GLN A 74 4.31 -4.34 -3.27
C GLN A 74 3.11 -3.52 -2.77
N GLY A 75 2.72 -2.46 -3.46
CA GLY A 75 1.67 -1.52 -3.05
C GLY A 75 0.23 -1.93 -3.42
N TYR A 76 0.00 -3.11 -4.03
CA TYR A 76 -1.35 -3.50 -4.45
C TYR A 76 -2.29 -3.72 -3.27
N VAL A 77 -1.80 -4.31 -2.18
CA VAL A 77 -2.58 -4.48 -0.96
C VAL A 77 -2.99 -3.13 -0.37
N HIS A 78 -2.07 -2.16 -0.36
CA HIS A 78 -2.37 -0.80 0.05
C HIS A 78 -3.48 -0.17 -0.81
N LYS A 79 -3.45 -0.35 -2.14
CA LYS A 79 -4.53 0.12 -3.02
C LYS A 79 -5.88 -0.50 -2.63
N LEU A 80 -5.92 -1.82 -2.43
CA LEU A 80 -7.13 -2.54 -2.03
C LEU A 80 -7.69 -2.03 -0.70
N LEU A 81 -6.83 -1.78 0.29
CA LEU A 81 -7.22 -1.34 1.63
C LEU A 81 -7.55 0.17 1.71
N THR A 82 -7.23 0.92 0.67
CA THR A 82 -7.54 2.36 0.54
C THR A 82 -8.69 2.64 -0.44
N GLY A 83 -9.56 1.64 -0.67
CA GLY A 83 -10.80 1.78 -1.41
C GLY A 83 -10.72 1.52 -2.91
N ARG A 84 -9.53 1.26 -3.45
CA ARG A 84 -9.32 0.90 -4.87
C ARG A 84 -9.43 -0.61 -5.05
N ASN A 85 -10.58 -1.20 -4.75
CA ASN A 85 -10.81 -2.66 -4.75
C ASN A 85 -11.94 -3.12 -5.68
N GLY A 86 -12.51 -2.18 -6.44
CA GLY A 86 -13.58 -2.42 -7.41
C GLY A 86 -13.08 -2.70 -8.83
N ALA A 87 -13.85 -2.26 -9.81
CA ALA A 87 -13.53 -2.42 -11.23
C ALA A 87 -12.26 -1.67 -11.66
N ASP A 88 -11.88 -0.62 -10.95
CA ASP A 88 -10.62 0.11 -11.12
C ASP A 88 -9.41 -0.80 -10.90
N PHE A 89 -9.46 -1.67 -9.89
CA PHE A 89 -8.41 -2.64 -9.64
C PHE A 89 -8.34 -3.74 -10.70
N ASP A 90 -9.46 -4.09 -11.34
CA ASP A 90 -9.47 -5.03 -12.46
C ASP A 90 -8.65 -4.54 -13.65
N GLY A 91 -8.50 -3.22 -13.79
CA GLY A 91 -7.72 -2.56 -14.82
C GLY A 91 -6.27 -2.25 -14.43
N ILE A 92 -5.79 -2.71 -13.27
CA ILE A 92 -4.40 -2.41 -12.86
C ILE A 92 -3.40 -2.82 -13.95
N ARG A 93 -2.43 -1.95 -14.25
CA ARG A 93 -1.40 -2.10 -15.31
C ARG A 93 -1.92 -2.10 -16.75
N THR A 94 -3.18 -1.80 -16.96
CA THR A 94 -3.70 -1.60 -18.32
C THR A 94 -3.82 -0.12 -18.65
N THR A 95 -3.93 0.22 -19.92
CA THR A 95 -4.11 1.60 -20.38
C THR A 95 -5.39 2.19 -19.78
N GLY A 96 -5.27 3.30 -19.09
CA GLY A 96 -6.39 3.98 -18.41
C GLY A 96 -6.80 3.34 -17.07
N GLY A 97 -6.16 2.25 -16.65
CA GLY A 97 -6.37 1.63 -15.34
C GLY A 97 -5.37 2.12 -14.29
N LEU A 98 -5.43 1.52 -13.10
CA LEU A 98 -4.50 1.84 -12.02
C LEU A 98 -3.05 1.49 -12.39
N SER A 99 -2.11 2.30 -11.91
CA SER A 99 -0.67 2.05 -12.04
C SER A 99 -0.26 0.77 -11.30
N GLY A 100 0.73 0.07 -11.83
CA GLY A 100 1.40 -1.04 -11.14
C GLY A 100 2.33 -0.62 -10.00
N PHE A 101 2.38 0.68 -9.69
CA PHE A 101 3.10 1.28 -8.57
C PHE A 101 2.17 2.26 -7.86
N LEU A 102 2.55 2.73 -6.66
CA LEU A 102 1.81 3.81 -6.02
C LEU A 102 1.97 5.11 -6.81
N ASN A 103 0.88 5.87 -6.91
CA ASN A 103 0.83 7.10 -7.69
C ASN A 103 0.00 8.16 -6.95
N ARG A 104 0.61 9.29 -6.67
CA ARG A 104 -0.01 10.41 -5.95
C ARG A 104 -1.25 10.98 -6.66
N GLU A 105 -1.36 10.79 -7.96
CA GLU A 105 -2.54 11.21 -8.73
C GLU A 105 -3.73 10.27 -8.57
N GLU A 106 -3.51 9.05 -8.07
CA GLU A 106 -4.57 8.08 -7.87
C GLU A 106 -5.25 8.21 -6.51
N SER A 107 -4.49 8.59 -5.47
CA SER A 107 -5.01 8.59 -4.10
C SER A 107 -4.21 9.49 -3.18
N LEU A 108 -4.90 10.13 -2.23
CA LEU A 108 -4.27 10.88 -1.13
C LEU A 108 -3.45 9.97 -0.19
N HIS A 109 -3.72 8.68 -0.21
CA HIS A 109 -2.98 7.68 0.57
C HIS A 109 -1.60 7.36 -0.04
N ASP A 110 -1.38 7.67 -1.32
CA ASP A 110 -0.12 7.45 -2.03
C ASP A 110 0.77 8.70 -1.90
N VAL A 111 1.50 8.80 -0.79
CA VAL A 111 2.25 10.03 -0.44
C VAL A 111 3.55 10.24 -1.22
N PHE A 112 4.05 9.20 -1.89
CA PHE A 112 5.30 9.23 -2.64
C PHE A 112 5.15 8.47 -3.97
N GLY A 113 5.51 9.14 -5.06
CA GLY A 113 5.57 8.50 -6.39
C GLY A 113 6.82 7.60 -6.45
N ALA A 114 6.62 6.36 -6.87
CA ALA A 114 7.65 5.34 -6.77
C ALA A 114 7.96 4.69 -8.14
N GLY A 115 8.78 3.66 -8.15
CA GLY A 115 9.26 2.93 -9.32
C GLY A 115 10.77 2.65 -9.29
N HIS A 116 11.53 3.40 -8.48
CA HIS A 116 12.97 3.22 -8.32
C HIS A 116 13.32 2.69 -6.93
N ALA A 117 14.21 1.70 -6.87
CA ALA A 117 14.68 1.10 -5.63
C ALA A 117 15.61 2.04 -4.86
N GLY A 118 15.59 1.93 -3.52
CA GLY A 118 16.47 2.67 -2.62
C GLY A 118 16.03 4.11 -2.34
N THR A 119 14.89 4.57 -2.85
CA THR A 119 14.46 5.96 -2.71
C THR A 119 13.59 6.22 -1.48
N ALA A 120 12.98 5.18 -0.91
CA ALA A 120 11.98 5.32 0.15
C ALA A 120 12.55 5.89 1.44
N LEU A 121 13.75 5.51 1.87
CA LEU A 121 14.35 6.01 3.11
C LEU A 121 14.64 7.51 3.02
N SER A 122 15.25 7.96 1.93
CA SER A 122 15.51 9.39 1.72
C SER A 122 14.21 10.21 1.68
N ALA A 123 13.17 9.70 1.02
CA ALA A 123 11.85 10.32 1.00
C ALA A 123 11.21 10.35 2.40
N ALA A 124 11.28 9.25 3.15
CA ALA A 124 10.76 9.16 4.51
C ALA A 124 11.46 10.13 5.46
N VAL A 125 12.79 10.26 5.37
CA VAL A 125 13.57 11.25 6.14
C VAL A 125 13.12 12.67 5.80
N GLY A 126 12.90 12.98 4.52
CA GLY A 126 12.39 14.29 4.09
C GLY A 126 11.00 14.59 4.67
N LEU A 127 10.07 13.62 4.62
CA LEU A 127 8.73 13.76 5.19
C LEU A 127 8.78 13.89 6.72
N ALA A 128 9.61 13.12 7.42
CA ALA A 128 9.76 13.22 8.87
C ALA A 128 10.32 14.59 9.30
N ASN A 129 11.33 15.10 8.60
CA ASN A 129 11.85 16.44 8.85
C ASN A 129 10.81 17.55 8.61
N ALA A 130 10.00 17.41 7.54
CA ALA A 130 8.92 18.36 7.26
C ALA A 130 7.87 18.34 8.38
N ARG A 131 7.42 17.16 8.80
CA ARG A 131 6.51 16.95 9.93
C ARG A 131 7.03 17.66 11.20
N ASP A 132 8.28 17.41 11.56
CA ASP A 132 8.86 18.00 12.79
C ASP A 132 8.89 19.52 12.73
N ARG A 133 9.24 20.09 11.56
CA ARG A 133 9.26 21.55 11.36
C ARG A 133 7.88 22.18 11.37
N LEU A 134 6.86 21.47 10.93
CA LEU A 134 5.47 21.92 10.92
C LEU A 134 4.77 21.69 12.26
N GLY A 135 5.39 20.96 13.19
CA GLY A 135 4.79 20.57 14.47
C GLY A 135 3.62 19.61 14.32
N GLU A 136 3.61 18.82 13.24
CA GLU A 136 2.58 17.81 13.00
C GLU A 136 2.84 16.54 13.82
N ASP A 137 1.78 15.92 14.31
CA ASP A 137 1.82 14.62 15.00
C ASP A 137 1.39 13.51 14.03
N ALA A 138 2.30 13.09 13.19
CA ALA A 138 2.09 12.03 12.20
C ALA A 138 3.27 11.06 12.18
N HIS A 139 3.00 9.79 11.95
CA HIS A 139 4.04 8.80 11.74
C HIS A 139 4.48 8.77 10.28
N VAL A 140 5.77 8.49 10.06
CA VAL A 140 6.32 8.23 8.73
C VAL A 140 6.89 6.82 8.73
N VAL A 141 6.29 5.93 7.97
CA VAL A 141 6.63 4.51 7.92
C VAL A 141 7.19 4.18 6.54
N ALA A 142 8.45 3.78 6.47
CA ALA A 142 9.06 3.28 5.24
C ALA A 142 8.92 1.76 5.14
N LEU A 143 8.39 1.28 4.03
CA LEU A 143 8.29 -0.14 3.69
C LEU A 143 9.30 -0.45 2.59
N ILE A 144 10.34 -1.19 2.94
CA ILE A 144 11.46 -1.49 2.03
C ILE A 144 11.79 -2.97 2.04
N GLY A 145 12.29 -3.48 0.91
CA GLY A 145 12.93 -4.79 0.87
C GLY A 145 14.34 -4.73 1.45
N ASP A 146 14.82 -5.81 2.03
CA ASP A 146 16.16 -5.93 2.62
C ASP A 146 17.28 -5.58 1.62
N ALA A 147 17.15 -6.04 0.38
CA ALA A 147 18.11 -5.72 -0.68
C ALA A 147 18.16 -4.23 -1.03
N ALA A 148 17.09 -3.48 -0.83
CA ALA A 148 17.06 -2.04 -1.10
C ALA A 148 18.00 -1.25 -0.17
N LEU A 149 18.33 -1.78 1.00
CA LEU A 149 19.31 -1.18 1.91
C LEU A 149 20.75 -1.14 1.33
N THR A 150 21.01 -1.90 0.28
CA THR A 150 22.33 -1.89 -0.40
C THR A 150 22.40 -0.88 -1.54
N CYS A 151 21.31 -0.16 -1.83
CA CYS A 151 21.29 0.87 -2.86
C CYS A 151 22.08 2.11 -2.40
N GLY A 152 22.87 2.69 -3.31
CA GLY A 152 23.75 3.83 -2.98
C GLY A 152 23.02 5.15 -2.69
N VAL A 153 21.71 5.22 -2.86
CA VAL A 153 20.86 6.39 -2.52
C VAL A 153 20.08 6.20 -1.21
N THR A 154 20.30 5.09 -0.52
CA THR A 154 19.65 4.76 0.76
C THR A 154 20.29 5.47 1.94
#